data_0b78d238956b54d95d4d0945b99a34c8
#
_entry.id   0b78d238956b54d95d4d0945b99a34c8
#
_cell.length_a   1.000
_cell.length_b   1.000
_cell.length_c   1.000
_cell.angle_alpha   90.00
_cell.angle_beta   90.00
_cell.angle_gamma   90.00
#
_symmetry.space_group_name_H-M   'P 1'
#
loop_
_entity.id
_entity.type
_entity.pdbx_description
1 polymer ?
#
loop_
_entity_poly.entity_id
_entity_poly.type
_entity_poly.pdbx_seq_one_letter_code
_entity_poly.pdbx_strand_id
1 'polypeptide(L)'
;MKKFLFLIFLLTYSFNSSAHMAHYNKFNKIEMEILRDGEVIGYNYYFFKKDADNTTITNQLKFTVKLFGATIFEVESYGEEKYIKDKLISFNSKTQQNKKDKYVKLKLNEEKNEYDIKG
;
A
#
# COMPACT_ATOMS: atom_id res chain seq x y z
N MET A 1 17.06 -5.04 43.61
CA MET A 1 16.93 -6.21 42.73
C MET A 1 15.52 -6.40 42.17
N LYS A 2 14.47 -6.28 42.94
CA LYS A 2 13.07 -6.41 42.45
C LYS A 2 12.69 -5.40 41.33
N LYS A 3 13.22 -4.18 41.41
CA LYS A 3 12.97 -3.13 40.41
C LYS A 3 13.72 -3.38 39.10
N PHE A 4 14.88 -4.05 39.16
CA PHE A 4 15.69 -4.38 38.00
C PHE A 4 15.09 -5.55 37.21
N LEU A 5 14.51 -6.51 37.92
CA LEU A 5 13.80 -7.65 37.31
C LEU A 5 12.55 -7.20 36.52
N PHE A 6 11.86 -6.18 37.03
CA PHE A 6 10.68 -5.60 36.36
C PHE A 6 11.05 -4.86 35.07
N LEU A 7 12.21 -4.21 35.05
CA LEU A 7 12.71 -3.52 33.85
C LEU A 7 13.10 -4.52 32.74
N ILE A 8 13.68 -5.66 33.11
CA ILE A 8 14.03 -6.73 32.16
C ILE A 8 12.74 -7.36 31.57
N PHE A 9 11.70 -7.51 32.38
CA PHE A 9 10.43 -8.05 31.93
C PHE A 9 9.71 -7.12 30.94
N LEU A 10 9.86 -5.81 31.08
CA LEU A 10 9.33 -4.82 30.13
C LEU A 10 10.05 -4.83 28.79
N LEU A 11 11.34 -5.18 28.75
CA LEU A 11 12.17 -5.24 27.52
C LEU A 11 11.89 -6.50 26.69
N THR A 12 11.27 -7.54 27.27
CA THR A 12 10.93 -8.77 26.54
C THR A 12 9.57 -8.72 25.81
N TYR A 13 8.77 -7.67 26.03
CA TYR A 13 7.59 -7.42 25.20
C TYR A 13 7.98 -6.80 23.87
N SER A 14 8.69 -7.56 23.07
CA SER A 14 8.78 -7.29 21.63
C SER A 14 7.38 -7.48 21.05
N PHE A 15 6.65 -6.39 20.86
CA PHE A 15 5.44 -6.43 20.05
C PHE A 15 5.85 -6.86 18.64
N ASN A 16 5.62 -8.12 18.30
CA ASN A 16 5.61 -8.55 16.93
C ASN A 16 4.47 -7.80 16.24
N SER A 17 4.72 -6.60 15.76
CA SER A 17 3.81 -5.94 14.82
C SER A 17 3.98 -6.61 13.46
N SER A 18 3.40 -7.77 13.32
CA SER A 18 3.17 -8.32 12.00
C SER A 18 2.11 -7.42 11.38
N ALA A 19 2.49 -6.69 10.35
CA ALA A 19 1.54 -6.03 9.47
C ALA A 19 0.76 -7.14 8.75
N HIS A 20 -0.33 -7.59 9.39
CA HIS A 20 -1.10 -8.72 8.89
C HIS A 20 -2.01 -8.27 7.75
N MET A 21 -1.73 -8.77 6.56
CA MET A 21 -2.69 -8.85 5.46
C MET A 21 -3.99 -9.58 5.86
N ALA A 22 -3.96 -10.37 6.93
CA ALA A 22 -5.10 -11.12 7.46
C ALA A 22 -6.32 -10.25 7.82
N HIS A 23 -6.15 -8.97 8.14
CA HIS A 23 -7.26 -8.07 8.41
C HIS A 23 -8.12 -7.76 7.19
N TYR A 24 -7.56 -7.86 5.98
CA TYR A 24 -8.25 -7.60 4.71
C TYR A 24 -8.94 -8.85 4.14
N ASN A 25 -8.90 -9.98 4.85
CA ASN A 25 -9.49 -11.24 4.38
C ASN A 25 -11.01 -11.21 4.17
N LYS A 26 -11.68 -10.22 4.78
CA LYS A 26 -13.14 -10.06 4.72
C LYS A 26 -13.60 -9.08 3.65
N PHE A 27 -12.69 -8.33 3.05
CA PHE A 27 -13.02 -7.29 2.08
C PHE A 27 -12.64 -7.70 0.66
N ASN A 28 -13.53 -7.44 -0.28
CA ASN A 28 -13.22 -7.54 -1.71
C ASN A 28 -12.85 -6.18 -2.29
N LYS A 29 -13.27 -5.10 -1.62
CA LYS A 29 -13.09 -3.74 -2.06
C LYS A 29 -13.04 -2.79 -0.87
N ILE A 30 -12.18 -1.79 -0.96
CA ILE A 30 -12.16 -0.62 -0.07
C ILE A 30 -12.24 0.62 -0.94
N GLU A 31 -13.19 1.51 -0.65
CA GLU A 31 -13.36 2.78 -1.31
C GLU A 31 -13.13 3.91 -0.31
N MET A 32 -12.28 4.84 -0.68
CA MET A 32 -11.97 6.02 0.14
C MET A 32 -12.12 7.27 -0.68
N GLU A 33 -12.72 8.29 -0.10
CA GLU A 33 -12.71 9.65 -0.63
C GLU A 33 -11.48 10.40 -0.12
N ILE A 34 -10.90 11.22 -0.98
CA ILE A 34 -9.83 12.13 -0.61
C ILE A 34 -10.45 13.50 -0.44
N LEU A 35 -10.36 14.03 0.78
CA LEU A 35 -10.92 15.33 1.11
C LEU A 35 -9.83 16.37 1.31
N ARG A 36 -10.11 17.58 0.87
CA ARG A 36 -9.35 18.78 1.18
C ARG A 36 -10.31 19.89 1.59
N ASP A 37 -10.10 20.44 2.78
CA ASP A 37 -10.96 21.50 3.34
C ASP A 37 -12.46 21.15 3.33
N GLY A 38 -12.79 19.86 3.56
CA GLY A 38 -14.15 19.32 3.57
C GLY A 38 -14.75 19.01 2.20
N GLU A 39 -14.03 19.25 1.12
CA GLU A 39 -14.47 18.94 -0.25
C GLU A 39 -13.79 17.67 -0.77
N VAL A 40 -14.55 16.83 -1.48
CA VAL A 40 -14.00 15.65 -2.15
C VAL A 40 -13.20 16.10 -3.37
N ILE A 41 -11.91 15.80 -3.36
CA ILE A 41 -10.99 16.12 -4.47
C ILE A 41 -10.58 14.89 -5.28
N GLY A 42 -10.91 13.69 -4.80
CA GLY A 42 -10.56 12.46 -5.48
C GLY A 42 -10.96 11.22 -4.70
N TYR A 43 -10.47 10.09 -5.19
CA TYR A 43 -10.81 8.78 -4.70
C TYR A 43 -9.60 7.88 -4.68
N ASN A 44 -9.60 6.92 -3.74
CA ASN A 44 -8.63 5.85 -3.66
C ASN A 44 -9.36 4.52 -3.45
N TYR A 45 -9.21 3.60 -4.41
CA TYR A 45 -9.86 2.31 -4.39
C TYR A 45 -8.85 1.20 -4.28
N TYR A 46 -9.15 0.20 -3.46
CA TYR A 46 -8.45 -1.08 -3.38
C TYR A 46 -9.39 -2.21 -3.72
N PHE A 47 -8.95 -3.11 -4.58
CA PHE A 47 -9.65 -4.33 -4.93
C PHE A 47 -8.79 -5.53 -4.54
N PHE A 48 -9.40 -6.50 -3.87
CA PHE A 48 -8.75 -7.69 -3.37
C PHE A 48 -9.31 -8.91 -4.08
N LYS A 49 -8.46 -9.61 -4.82
CA LYS A 49 -8.79 -10.88 -5.47
C LYS A 49 -7.98 -11.99 -4.84
N LYS A 50 -8.66 -12.98 -4.31
CA LYS A 50 -8.03 -14.17 -3.71
C LYS A 50 -8.36 -15.40 -4.54
N ASP A 51 -7.34 -16.22 -4.77
CA ASP A 51 -7.42 -17.48 -5.45
C ASP A 51 -6.43 -18.46 -4.82
N ALA A 52 -6.94 -19.39 -3.98
CA ALA A 52 -6.14 -20.27 -3.15
C ALA A 52 -5.13 -19.49 -2.29
N ASP A 53 -3.83 -19.75 -2.44
CA ASP A 53 -2.75 -19.05 -1.72
C ASP A 53 -2.36 -17.70 -2.35
N ASN A 54 -2.92 -17.38 -3.53
CA ASN A 54 -2.60 -16.17 -4.27
C ASN A 54 -3.53 -15.02 -3.89
N THR A 55 -2.98 -13.88 -3.62
CA THR A 55 -3.72 -12.64 -3.42
C THR A 55 -3.20 -11.57 -4.36
N THR A 56 -4.11 -10.97 -5.14
CA THR A 56 -3.81 -9.81 -5.97
C THR A 56 -4.56 -8.62 -5.40
N ILE A 57 -3.83 -7.54 -5.15
CA ILE A 57 -4.39 -6.27 -4.70
C ILE A 57 -4.14 -5.25 -5.80
N THR A 58 -5.19 -4.62 -6.28
CA THR A 58 -5.09 -3.49 -7.20
C THR A 58 -5.49 -2.21 -6.50
N ASN A 59 -4.76 -1.14 -6.75
CA ASN A 59 -5.02 0.18 -6.23
C ASN A 59 -5.25 1.15 -7.40
N GLN A 60 -6.28 1.96 -7.28
CA GLN A 60 -6.59 3.04 -8.21
C GLN A 60 -6.75 4.33 -7.40
N LEU A 61 -5.88 5.28 -7.65
CA LEU A 61 -5.86 6.58 -7.01
C LEU A 61 -6.05 7.67 -8.06
N LYS A 62 -6.96 8.59 -7.80
CA LYS A 62 -7.12 9.79 -8.63
C LYS A 62 -7.55 10.95 -7.77
N PHE A 63 -6.83 12.07 -7.86
CA PHE A 63 -7.27 13.32 -7.27
C PHE A 63 -6.78 14.53 -8.04
N THR A 64 -7.51 15.62 -7.88
CA THR A 64 -7.22 16.89 -8.54
C THR A 64 -7.35 18.04 -7.54
N VAL A 65 -6.32 18.87 -7.46
CA VAL A 65 -6.33 20.10 -6.67
C VAL A 65 -6.56 21.27 -7.60
N LYS A 66 -7.59 22.06 -7.31
CA LYS A 66 -7.94 23.29 -8.04
C LYS A 66 -7.70 24.52 -7.17
N LEU A 67 -7.28 25.59 -7.79
CA LEU A 67 -7.19 26.92 -7.20
C LEU A 67 -7.84 27.91 -8.15
N PHE A 68 -8.85 28.66 -7.66
CA PHE A 68 -9.65 29.58 -8.48
C PHE A 68 -10.19 28.97 -9.78
N GLY A 69 -10.65 27.69 -9.70
CA GLY A 69 -11.18 26.95 -10.85
C GLY A 69 -10.13 26.33 -11.79
N ALA A 70 -8.87 26.68 -11.64
CA ALA A 70 -7.79 26.10 -12.43
C ALA A 70 -7.16 24.89 -11.74
N THR A 71 -6.90 23.81 -12.46
CA THR A 71 -6.17 22.64 -11.97
C THR A 71 -4.71 22.99 -11.77
N ILE A 72 -4.23 22.95 -10.54
CA ILE A 72 -2.83 23.21 -10.18
C ILE A 72 -2.03 21.94 -9.90
N PHE A 73 -2.72 20.84 -9.57
CA PHE A 73 -2.09 19.55 -9.32
C PHE A 73 -3.07 18.41 -9.57
N GLU A 74 -2.64 17.40 -10.28
CA GLU A 74 -3.41 16.18 -10.49
C GLU A 74 -2.54 14.94 -10.43
N VAL A 75 -3.10 13.88 -9.89
CA VAL A 75 -2.47 12.56 -9.83
C VAL A 75 -3.49 11.51 -10.24
N GLU A 76 -3.05 10.61 -11.10
CA GLU A 76 -3.74 9.37 -11.42
C GLU A 76 -2.74 8.23 -11.31
N SER A 77 -3.04 7.24 -10.48
CA SER A 77 -2.14 6.12 -10.22
C SER A 77 -2.88 4.80 -10.27
N TYR A 78 -2.22 3.81 -10.81
CA TYR A 78 -2.66 2.42 -10.78
C TYR A 78 -1.52 1.55 -10.26
N GLY A 79 -1.81 0.72 -9.27
CA GLY A 79 -0.88 -0.22 -8.68
C GLY A 79 -1.44 -1.64 -8.66
N GLU A 80 -0.56 -2.62 -8.78
CA GLU A 80 -0.89 -4.04 -8.62
C GLU A 80 0.17 -4.71 -7.74
N GLU A 81 -0.29 -5.36 -6.69
CA GLU A 81 0.53 -6.18 -5.78
C GLU A 81 0.11 -7.64 -5.90
N LYS A 82 1.07 -8.55 -5.97
CA LYS A 82 0.83 -9.99 -5.98
C LYS A 82 1.54 -10.64 -4.81
N TYR A 83 0.77 -11.40 -4.05
CA TYR A 83 1.23 -12.15 -2.89
C TYR A 83 0.98 -13.64 -3.09
N ILE A 84 1.91 -14.45 -2.59
CA ILE A 84 1.73 -15.90 -2.40
C ILE A 84 1.91 -16.17 -0.92
N LYS A 85 0.88 -16.70 -0.26
CA LYS A 85 0.83 -16.86 1.22
C LYS A 85 1.18 -15.52 1.84
N ASP A 86 1.07 -14.63 2.17
CA ASP A 86 1.47 -13.35 2.77
C ASP A 86 2.83 -12.78 2.32
N LYS A 87 3.50 -13.42 1.34
CA LYS A 87 4.78 -12.95 0.80
C LYS A 87 4.55 -12.14 -0.48
N LEU A 88 5.04 -10.90 -0.50
CA LEU A 88 4.99 -10.06 -1.71
C LEU A 88 5.90 -10.65 -2.79
N ILE A 89 5.34 -10.95 -3.95
CA ILE A 89 6.05 -11.52 -5.09
C ILE A 89 6.37 -10.44 -6.12
N SER A 90 5.44 -9.55 -6.36
CA SER A 90 5.63 -8.44 -7.29
C SER A 90 4.77 -7.24 -6.94
N PHE A 91 5.28 -6.06 -7.27
CA PHE A 91 4.56 -4.81 -7.26
C PHE A 91 4.83 -4.05 -8.55
N ASN A 92 3.81 -3.58 -9.19
CA ASN A 92 3.90 -2.72 -10.35
C ASN A 92 3.00 -1.52 -10.15
N SER A 93 3.51 -0.33 -10.41
CA SER A 93 2.70 0.88 -10.40
C SER A 93 3.03 1.78 -11.57
N LYS A 94 2.01 2.47 -12.05
CA LYS A 94 2.12 3.60 -12.98
C LYS A 94 1.42 4.78 -12.35
N THR A 95 2.07 5.91 -12.36
CA THR A 95 1.53 7.16 -11.82
C THR A 95 1.73 8.26 -12.85
N GLN A 96 0.66 8.94 -13.20
CA GLN A 96 0.71 10.18 -13.94
C GLN A 96 0.52 11.34 -12.95
N GLN A 97 1.54 12.17 -12.82
CA GLN A 97 1.53 13.36 -11.98
C GLN A 97 1.75 14.60 -12.85
N ASN A 98 0.76 15.47 -12.92
CA ASN A 98 0.80 16.67 -13.78
C ASN A 98 1.26 16.34 -15.20
N LYS A 99 0.65 15.29 -15.81
CA LYS A 99 0.97 14.78 -17.16
C LYS A 99 2.37 14.17 -17.31
N LYS A 100 3.11 13.95 -16.22
CA LYS A 100 4.39 13.23 -16.22
C LYS A 100 4.18 11.81 -15.75
N ASP A 101 4.61 10.86 -16.55
CA ASP A 101 4.53 9.44 -16.24
C ASP A 101 5.70 9.01 -15.36
N LYS A 102 5.38 8.23 -14.33
CA LYS A 102 6.32 7.59 -13.42
C LYS A 102 5.91 6.13 -13.28
N TYR A 103 6.86 5.26 -13.03
CA TYR A 103 6.56 3.86 -12.74
C TYR A 103 7.49 3.30 -11.69
N VAL A 104 7.03 2.28 -11.00
CA VAL A 104 7.84 1.43 -10.13
C VAL A 104 7.50 -0.01 -10.44
N LYS A 105 8.53 -0.83 -10.59
CA LYS A 105 8.41 -2.29 -10.70
C LYS A 105 9.29 -2.95 -9.66
N LEU A 106 8.70 -3.87 -8.94
CA LEU A 106 9.39 -4.66 -7.92
C LEU A 106 9.07 -6.13 -8.17
N LYS A 107 10.08 -6.97 -8.17
CA LYS A 107 9.94 -8.41 -8.30
C LYS A 107 10.86 -9.14 -7.34
N LEU A 108 10.32 -10.13 -6.65
CA LEU A 108 11.10 -10.98 -5.79
C LEU A 108 12.03 -11.88 -6.64
N ASN A 109 13.32 -11.86 -6.30
CA ASN A 109 14.30 -12.82 -6.74
C ASN A 109 14.44 -13.91 -5.67
N GLU A 110 13.83 -15.06 -5.90
CA GLU A 110 13.78 -16.14 -4.91
C GLU A 110 15.16 -16.76 -4.64
N GLU A 111 16.05 -16.80 -5.65
CA GLU A 111 17.39 -17.38 -5.49
C GLU A 111 18.24 -16.55 -4.53
N LYS A 112 18.11 -15.22 -4.58
CA LYS A 112 18.87 -14.28 -3.74
C LYS A 112 18.12 -13.86 -2.49
N ASN A 113 16.81 -14.17 -2.41
CA ASN A 113 15.89 -13.65 -1.40
C ASN A 113 15.91 -12.12 -1.27
N GLU A 114 16.00 -11.45 -2.41
CA GLU A 114 16.06 -9.99 -2.55
C GLU A 114 14.98 -9.51 -3.54
N TYR A 115 14.69 -8.23 -3.52
CA TYR A 115 13.79 -7.62 -4.49
C TYR A 115 14.59 -6.85 -5.55
N ASP A 116 14.32 -7.15 -6.82
CA ASP A 116 14.76 -6.33 -7.95
C ASP A 116 13.79 -5.17 -8.12
N ILE A 117 14.29 -3.93 -8.08
CA ILE A 117 13.49 -2.70 -8.16
C ILE A 117 13.92 -1.89 -9.38
N LYS A 118 12.92 -1.43 -10.15
CA LYS A 118 13.09 -0.52 -11.30
C LYS A 118 12.08 0.62 -11.18
N GLY A 119 12.54 1.83 -11.47
CA GLY A 119 11.70 3.02 -11.46
C GLY A 119 12.32 4.20 -12.20
#